data_9ef903bb11168018759f8e1fa06d8fa4
#
_entry.id   9ef903bb11168018759f8e1fa06d8fa4
#
_cell.length_a   1.000
_cell.length_b   1.000
_cell.length_c   1.000
_cell.angle_alpha   90.00
_cell.angle_beta   90.00
_cell.angle_gamma   90.00
#
_symmetry.space_group_name_H-M   'P 1'
#
loop_
_entity.id
_entity.type
_entity.pdbx_description
1 polymer ?
#
loop_
_entity_poly.entity_id
_entity_poly.type
_entity_poly.pdbx_seq_one_letter_code
_entity_poly.pdbx_strand_id
1 'polypeptide(L)'
;MGRTLEQILTAEKPEVVADANVMAEDILLNIHLAELRERVSKTQVEMAQALNIKQPTVAGMEKPGRDLKLSTLKRYVEAAGGKLRLDVELPDGSHFEFVV
;
A
#
# COMPACT_ATOMS: atom_id res chain seq x y z
N MET A 1 -1.66 -15.45 -5.17
CA MET A 1 -0.92 -16.43 -4.40
C MET A 1 -1.90 -17.31 -3.65
N GLY A 2 -1.64 -18.60 -3.66
CA GLY A 2 -2.56 -19.55 -3.05
C GLY A 2 -2.47 -19.68 -1.55
N ARG A 3 -1.57 -18.95 -0.91
CA ARG A 3 -1.32 -19.11 0.51
C ARG A 3 -1.42 -17.77 1.20
N THR A 4 -2.06 -17.79 2.36
CA THR A 4 -2.10 -16.61 3.24
C THR A 4 -0.74 -16.44 3.92
N LEU A 5 -0.54 -15.28 4.53
CA LEU A 5 0.68 -15.03 5.28
C LEU A 5 0.85 -16.04 6.41
N GLU A 6 -0.23 -16.38 7.12
CA GLU A 6 -0.16 -17.34 8.20
C GLU A 6 0.24 -18.73 7.68
N GLN A 7 -0.29 -19.13 6.54
CA GLN A 7 0.07 -20.43 5.96
C GLN A 7 1.54 -20.50 5.61
N ILE A 8 2.08 -19.41 5.08
CA ILE A 8 3.49 -19.32 4.76
C ILE A 8 4.33 -19.43 6.03
N LEU A 9 3.93 -18.72 7.06
CA LEU A 9 4.68 -18.72 8.33
C LEU A 9 4.66 -20.06 9.04
N THR A 10 3.58 -20.85 8.87
CA THR A 10 3.50 -22.18 9.49
C THR A 10 4.19 -23.24 8.68
N ALA A 11 4.25 -23.11 7.37
CA ALA A 11 4.76 -24.17 6.48
C ALA A 11 6.26 -24.15 6.35
N GLU A 12 6.91 -23.01 6.54
CA GLU A 12 8.34 -22.85 6.28
C GLU A 12 9.02 -22.23 7.49
N LYS A 13 10.32 -21.94 7.34
CA LYS A 13 11.04 -21.20 8.37
C LYS A 13 10.47 -19.79 8.46
N PRO A 14 9.78 -19.47 9.54
CA PRO A 14 8.95 -18.28 9.57
C PRO A 14 9.72 -16.98 9.32
N GLU A 15 10.89 -16.81 9.92
CA GLU A 15 11.60 -15.54 9.80
C GLU A 15 12.10 -15.26 8.38
N VAL A 16 12.54 -16.28 7.66
CA VAL A 16 13.03 -16.12 6.29
C VAL A 16 11.87 -15.79 5.35
N VAL A 17 10.77 -16.52 5.47
CA VAL A 17 9.61 -16.33 4.61
C VAL A 17 8.95 -14.99 4.93
N ALA A 18 8.85 -14.62 6.19
CA ALA A 18 8.25 -13.35 6.60
C ALA A 18 9.01 -12.16 6.04
N ASP A 19 10.35 -12.20 6.11
CA ASP A 19 11.16 -11.09 5.58
C ASP A 19 10.96 -10.92 4.08
N ALA A 20 10.97 -12.03 3.32
CA ALA A 20 10.78 -11.98 1.88
C ALA A 20 9.40 -11.40 1.52
N ASN A 21 8.36 -11.79 2.24
CA ASN A 21 7.01 -11.30 1.99
C ASN A 21 6.86 -9.82 2.31
N VAL A 22 7.44 -9.36 3.42
CA VAL A 22 7.39 -7.95 3.79
C VAL A 22 8.05 -7.10 2.72
N MET A 23 9.22 -7.50 2.24
CA MET A 23 9.91 -6.76 1.18
C MET A 23 9.10 -6.72 -0.11
N ALA A 24 8.49 -7.83 -0.51
CA ALA A 24 7.68 -7.89 -1.72
C ALA A 24 6.42 -7.02 -1.59
N GLU A 25 5.78 -7.02 -0.43
CA GLU A 25 4.60 -6.22 -0.19
C GLU A 25 4.91 -4.73 -0.23
N ASP A 26 6.05 -4.31 0.34
CA ASP A 26 6.48 -2.91 0.31
C ASP A 26 6.70 -2.43 -1.12
N ILE A 27 7.38 -3.25 -1.94
CA ILE A 27 7.63 -2.91 -3.34
C ILE A 27 6.33 -2.78 -4.11
N LEU A 28 5.40 -3.72 -3.92
CA LEU A 28 4.12 -3.69 -4.61
C LEU A 28 3.28 -2.47 -4.21
N LEU A 29 3.28 -2.12 -2.94
CA LEU A 29 2.55 -0.95 -2.46
C LEU A 29 3.07 0.32 -3.12
N ASN A 30 4.38 0.50 -3.18
CA ASN A 30 4.97 1.71 -3.76
C ASN A 30 4.68 1.80 -5.25
N ILE A 31 4.73 0.68 -5.98
CA ILE A 31 4.37 0.65 -7.40
C ILE A 31 2.92 1.08 -7.57
N HIS A 32 2.04 0.59 -6.71
CA HIS A 32 0.63 0.92 -6.82
C HIS A 32 0.32 2.38 -6.49
N LEU A 33 1.08 3.01 -5.62
CA LEU A 33 0.88 4.43 -5.32
C LEU A 33 1.14 5.29 -6.56
N ALA A 34 2.26 5.08 -7.23
CA ALA A 34 2.56 5.82 -8.45
C ALA A 34 1.52 5.51 -9.54
N GLU A 35 1.15 4.26 -9.69
CA GLU A 35 0.15 3.85 -10.67
C GLU A 35 -1.21 4.49 -10.39
N LEU A 36 -1.60 4.55 -9.11
CA LEU A 36 -2.84 5.20 -8.72
C LEU A 36 -2.85 6.67 -9.13
N ARG A 37 -1.75 7.37 -8.82
CA ARG A 37 -1.63 8.78 -9.19
C ARG A 37 -1.76 8.97 -10.69
N GLU A 38 -1.12 8.12 -11.48
CA GLU A 38 -1.16 8.20 -12.94
C GLU A 38 -2.56 7.92 -13.47
N ARG A 39 -3.29 7.01 -12.85
CA ARG A 39 -4.66 6.68 -13.27
C ARG A 39 -5.63 7.84 -13.11
N VAL A 40 -5.37 8.71 -12.15
CA VAL A 40 -6.20 9.91 -11.95
C VAL A 40 -5.60 11.12 -12.65
N SER A 41 -4.59 10.93 -13.49
CA SER A 41 -3.95 11.97 -14.30
C SER A 41 -3.37 13.11 -13.46
N LYS A 42 -2.80 12.78 -12.30
CA LYS A 42 -2.16 13.75 -11.44
C LYS A 42 -0.65 13.60 -11.48
N THR A 43 0.05 14.73 -11.50
CA THR A 43 1.50 14.76 -11.38
C THR A 43 1.89 14.71 -9.91
N GLN A 44 3.18 14.44 -9.65
CA GLN A 44 3.70 14.49 -8.28
C GLN A 44 3.54 15.89 -7.68
N VAL A 45 3.67 16.92 -8.51
CA VAL A 45 3.49 18.31 -8.06
C VAL A 45 2.04 18.54 -7.62
N GLU A 46 1.08 18.05 -8.41
CA GLU A 46 -0.33 18.20 -8.05
C GLU A 46 -0.67 17.44 -6.78
N MET A 47 -0.13 16.24 -6.61
CA MET A 47 -0.31 15.49 -5.38
C MET A 47 0.31 16.20 -4.18
N ALA A 48 1.49 16.78 -4.37
CA ALA A 48 2.14 17.54 -3.30
C ALA A 48 1.30 18.74 -2.88
N GLN A 49 0.71 19.43 -3.83
CA GLN A 49 -0.19 20.55 -3.53
C GLN A 49 -1.42 20.07 -2.77
N ALA A 50 -2.03 18.99 -3.20
CA ALA A 50 -3.22 18.44 -2.55
C ALA A 50 -2.92 17.97 -1.13
N LEU A 51 -1.73 17.43 -0.91
CA LEU A 51 -1.30 16.95 0.41
C LEU A 51 -0.67 18.05 1.28
N ASN A 52 -0.43 19.22 0.69
CA ASN A 52 0.25 20.34 1.36
C ASN A 52 1.65 19.94 1.84
N ILE A 53 2.39 19.28 0.98
CA ILE A 53 3.77 18.86 1.22
C ILE A 53 4.60 19.17 0.00
N LYS A 54 5.91 18.97 0.08
CA LYS A 54 6.81 19.23 -1.02
C LYS A 54 6.82 18.07 -2.01
N GLN A 55 7.04 18.38 -3.28
CA GLN A 55 7.08 17.37 -4.34
C GLN A 55 8.10 16.25 -4.06
N PRO A 56 9.32 16.52 -3.58
CA PRO A 56 10.24 15.43 -3.25
C PRO A 56 9.72 14.48 -2.18
N THR A 57 8.84 14.94 -1.30
CA THR A 57 8.21 14.07 -0.30
C THR A 57 7.27 13.09 -0.96
N VAL A 58 6.49 13.54 -1.94
CA VAL A 58 5.63 12.65 -2.73
C VAL A 58 6.48 11.62 -3.47
N ALA A 59 7.54 12.07 -4.12
CA ALA A 59 8.46 11.16 -4.81
C ALA A 59 9.03 10.12 -3.86
N GLY A 60 9.37 10.52 -2.64
CA GLY A 60 9.86 9.60 -1.62
C GLY A 60 8.83 8.57 -1.19
N MET A 61 7.56 8.96 -1.09
CA MET A 61 6.48 8.04 -0.75
C MET A 61 6.29 6.97 -1.81
N GLU A 62 6.58 7.30 -3.06
CA GLU A 62 6.41 6.38 -4.19
C GLU A 62 7.64 5.52 -4.45
N LYS A 63 8.73 5.72 -3.71
CA LYS A 63 9.94 4.91 -3.89
C LYS A 63 9.79 3.55 -3.24
N PRO A 64 10.34 2.49 -3.85
CA PRO A 64 10.34 1.16 -3.25
C PRO A 64 11.06 1.15 -1.90
N GLY A 65 10.58 0.32 -0.99
CA GLY A 65 11.20 0.14 0.32
C GLY A 65 10.81 1.18 1.37
N ARG A 66 9.91 2.08 1.04
CA ARG A 66 9.38 3.02 2.03
C ARG A 66 8.23 2.39 2.79
N ASP A 67 8.31 2.49 4.09
CA ASP A 67 7.23 2.02 4.96
C ASP A 67 6.27 3.18 5.18
N LEU A 68 4.99 2.96 4.85
CA LEU A 68 3.97 4.00 4.98
C LEU A 68 3.00 3.65 6.09
N LYS A 69 2.69 4.65 6.92
CA LYS A 69 1.62 4.51 7.90
C LYS A 69 0.28 4.49 7.18
N LEU A 70 -0.68 3.80 7.78
CA LEU A 70 -2.02 3.74 7.20
C LEU A 70 -2.64 5.13 7.06
N SER A 71 -2.40 6.01 8.02
CA SER A 71 -2.91 7.38 7.95
C SER A 71 -2.32 8.14 6.76
N THR A 72 -1.05 7.91 6.45
CA THR A 72 -0.39 8.52 5.30
C THR A 72 -0.97 7.99 4.00
N LEU A 73 -1.17 6.68 3.92
CA LEU A 73 -1.78 6.05 2.76
C LEU A 73 -3.19 6.59 2.52
N LYS A 74 -3.97 6.73 3.59
CA LYS A 74 -5.32 7.29 3.48
C LYS A 74 -5.29 8.69 2.90
N ARG A 75 -4.39 9.53 3.40
CA ARG A 75 -4.26 10.91 2.90
C ARG A 75 -3.86 10.94 1.44
N TYR A 76 -2.95 10.06 1.03
CA TYR A 76 -2.52 9.97 -0.36
C TYR A 76 -3.71 9.61 -1.28
N VAL A 77 -4.47 8.59 -0.90
CA VAL A 77 -5.63 8.15 -1.68
C VAL A 77 -6.68 9.27 -1.78
N GLU A 78 -6.94 9.95 -0.68
CA GLU A 78 -7.92 11.03 -0.66
C GLU A 78 -7.45 12.23 -1.49
N ALA A 79 -6.16 12.51 -1.48
CA ALA A 79 -5.61 13.58 -2.31
C ALA A 79 -5.76 13.26 -3.80
N ALA A 80 -5.76 12.00 -4.16
CA ALA A 80 -6.02 11.55 -5.53
C ALA A 80 -7.50 11.58 -5.89
N GLY A 81 -8.36 11.90 -4.93
CA GLY A 81 -9.81 11.94 -5.14
C GLY A 81 -10.52 10.64 -4.83
N GLY A 82 -9.80 9.66 -4.32
CA GLY A 82 -10.35 8.35 -4.02
C GLY A 82 -10.70 8.17 -2.54
N LYS A 83 -11.04 6.94 -2.22
CA LYS A 83 -11.37 6.55 -0.86
C LYS A 83 -10.67 5.22 -0.56
N LEU A 84 -9.99 5.14 0.56
CA LEU A 84 -9.28 3.93 0.95
C LEU A 84 -10.22 2.99 1.69
N ARG A 85 -10.25 1.75 1.23
CA ARG A 85 -10.98 0.67 1.88
C ARG A 85 -10.05 -0.49 2.16
N LEU A 86 -10.28 -1.19 3.24
CA LEU A 86 -9.55 -2.41 3.56
C LEU A 86 -10.48 -3.60 3.36
N ASP A 87 -9.96 -4.62 2.70
CA ASP A 87 -10.68 -5.86 2.47
C ASP A 87 -9.90 -6.98 3.12
N VAL A 88 -10.51 -7.65 4.09
CA VAL A 88 -9.88 -8.74 4.83
C VAL A 88 -10.55 -10.04 4.42
N GLU A 89 -9.76 -10.98 3.93
CA GLU A 89 -10.26 -12.32 3.65
C GLU A 89 -10.12 -13.17 4.90
N LEU A 90 -11.24 -13.69 5.38
CA LEU A 90 -11.28 -14.49 6.60
C LEU A 90 -10.99 -15.96 6.32
N PRO A 91 -10.67 -16.74 7.36
CA PRO A 91 -10.31 -18.17 7.15
C PRO A 91 -11.40 -19.02 6.50
N ASP A 92 -12.65 -18.61 6.63
CA ASP A 92 -13.78 -19.32 6.02
C ASP A 92 -14.05 -18.90 4.58
N GLY A 93 -13.20 -18.02 4.02
CA GLY A 93 -13.35 -17.52 2.66
C GLY A 93 -14.24 -16.31 2.52
N SER A 94 -14.86 -15.85 3.59
CA SER A 94 -15.67 -14.63 3.55
C SER A 94 -14.76 -13.39 3.58
N HIS A 95 -15.32 -12.26 3.18
CA HIS A 95 -14.60 -10.99 3.15
C HIS A 95 -15.24 -10.00 4.11
N PHE A 96 -14.39 -9.25 4.79
CA PHE A 96 -14.83 -8.16 5.65
C PHE A 96 -14.18 -6.88 5.11
N GLU A 97 -15.03 -5.98 4.62
CA GLU A 97 -14.58 -4.73 4.02
C GLU A 97 -15.03 -3.56 4.88
N PHE A 98 -14.13 -2.60 5.07
CA PHE A 98 -14.48 -1.39 5.82
C PHE A 98 -13.67 -0.21 5.32
N VAL A 99 -14.25 0.97 5.50
CA VAL A 99 -13.62 2.23 5.13
C VAL A 99 -12.72 2.68 6.27
N VAL A 100 -11.55 3.14 5.91
CA VAL A 100 -10.55 3.59 6.88
C VAL A 100 -10.68 5.08 7.15
#